data_6c11c8b61d9e571809807ffb794267f5
#
_entry.id   6c11c8b61d9e571809807ffb794267f5
#
_cell.length_a   1.000
_cell.length_b   1.000
_cell.length_c   1.000
_cell.angle_alpha   90.00
_cell.angle_beta   90.00
_cell.angle_gamma   90.00
#
_symmetry.space_group_name_H-M   'P 1'
#
loop_
_entity.id
_entity.type
_entity.pdbx_description
1 polymer ?
#
loop_
_entity_poly.entity_id
_entity_poly.type
_entity_poly.pdbx_seq_one_letter_code
_entity_poly.pdbx_strand_id
1 'polypeptide(L)'
;MKLSKIAALFMVPVLALCLVACSAPGGNASESASSDPKIAELTAQEPTNADEAAELYAKLMKKENDILSSDNALWEKVFNAANKDSAMIEDGSNYGDFLLKTIDGAKDEFTADELKTLKAGAQQIKEIEDKLESLEKEFPGCGSTPSAGESVDASTAGMTAGANASSEETKFPSFKGKDLDGNDVNSDELFSKNKVTVMNFWFTTCKPCVGELGDLEKLNKELAEKGGQVVGVNSFTLDGNKGEIADAKDVLSKKGVTYKNIWFKSDSDAGKFTSNLFSFPTTYVIDQNGNIVGDPIVGAISSAEQRAALDKLIDQAIANSEQ
;
A
#
# COMPACT_ATOMS: atom_id res chain seq x y z
N MET A 1 -51.37 6.69 47.25
CA MET A 1 -51.73 8.13 47.13
C MET A 1 -51.09 8.67 45.88
N LYS A 2 -51.89 8.95 44.89
CA LYS A 2 -52.06 10.16 44.03
C LYS A 2 -50.77 10.66 43.36
N LEU A 3 -50.67 10.41 42.01
CA LEU A 3 -51.00 11.32 40.90
C LEU A 3 -50.15 12.59 40.83
N SER A 4 -49.41 12.80 39.73
CA SER A 4 -49.91 13.61 38.62
C SER A 4 -48.96 13.53 37.39
N LYS A 5 -49.59 13.41 36.23
CA LYS A 5 -49.08 13.61 34.88
C LYS A 5 -48.88 15.08 34.61
N ILE A 6 -47.85 15.51 33.87
CA ILE A 6 -47.93 16.68 33.00
C ILE A 6 -47.15 16.33 31.69
N ALA A 7 -47.88 16.25 30.62
CA ALA A 7 -47.40 16.29 29.26
C ALA A 7 -47.17 17.77 28.86
N ALA A 8 -46.05 18.08 28.26
CA ALA A 8 -45.86 19.34 27.57
C ALA A 8 -45.40 19.08 26.14
N LEU A 9 -46.36 19.28 25.25
CA LEU A 9 -46.27 19.39 23.79
C LEU A 9 -45.74 20.78 23.43
N PHE A 10 -44.64 20.88 22.71
CA PHE A 10 -44.25 22.10 22.01
C PHE A 10 -43.71 21.73 20.62
N MET A 11 -44.53 21.78 19.65
CA MET A 11 -44.72 22.74 18.55
C MET A 11 -43.42 23.20 17.85
N VAL A 12 -43.24 22.67 16.64
CA VAL A 12 -42.34 23.13 15.55
C VAL A 12 -42.76 24.54 15.11
N PRO A 13 -41.80 25.38 14.74
CA PRO A 13 -42.03 26.21 13.56
C PRO A 13 -41.05 25.89 12.43
N VAL A 14 -41.60 25.48 11.34
CA VAL A 14 -41.05 25.63 9.99
C VAL A 14 -40.95 27.13 9.70
N LEU A 15 -39.73 27.57 9.36
CA LEU A 15 -39.57 28.88 8.71
C LEU A 15 -38.79 28.67 7.41
N ALA A 16 -39.53 28.88 6.33
CA ALA A 16 -39.06 28.88 4.97
C ALA A 16 -38.54 30.26 4.58
N LEU A 17 -37.65 30.27 3.61
CA LEU A 17 -37.27 31.31 2.64
C LEU A 17 -36.64 32.62 3.14
N CYS A 18 -35.45 32.87 2.57
CA CYS A 18 -35.26 33.98 1.63
C CYS A 18 -33.99 33.83 0.81
N LEU A 19 -34.13 33.64 -0.49
CA LEU A 19 -33.13 33.90 -1.51
C LEU A 19 -32.86 35.40 -1.57
N VAL A 20 -31.63 35.81 -1.36
CA VAL A 20 -31.15 37.10 -1.85
C VAL A 20 -29.83 36.86 -2.56
N ALA A 21 -29.89 36.96 -3.89
CA ALA A 21 -28.74 37.10 -4.75
C ALA A 21 -28.16 38.51 -4.59
N CYS A 22 -26.88 38.60 -4.22
CA CYS A 22 -26.10 39.82 -4.46
C CYS A 22 -24.76 39.43 -5.03
N SER A 23 -24.57 39.75 -6.30
CA SER A 23 -23.30 39.73 -7.01
C SER A 23 -22.36 40.79 -6.47
N ALA A 24 -21.12 40.43 -6.19
CA ALA A 24 -19.95 41.32 -6.24
C ALA A 24 -18.67 40.48 -6.39
N PRO A 25 -17.64 40.96 -7.10
CA PRO A 25 -16.57 40.15 -7.67
C PRO A 25 -15.32 40.15 -6.79
N GLY A 26 -14.58 39.04 -6.84
CA GLY A 26 -13.15 39.00 -6.45
C GLY A 26 -12.91 38.42 -5.08
N GLY A 27 -12.62 37.15 -5.04
CA GLY A 27 -12.00 36.49 -3.90
C GLY A 27 -11.66 35.05 -4.33
N ASN A 28 -10.38 34.71 -4.40
CA ASN A 28 -9.90 33.34 -4.60
C ASN A 28 -10.64 32.38 -3.67
N ALA A 29 -11.64 31.70 -4.16
CA ALA A 29 -12.17 30.52 -3.53
C ALA A 29 -11.18 29.38 -3.82
N SER A 30 -10.41 29.04 -2.82
CA SER A 30 -9.78 27.73 -2.72
C SER A 30 -10.91 26.71 -2.82
N GLU A 31 -11.08 26.07 -3.98
CA GLU A 31 -11.96 24.91 -4.12
C GLU A 31 -11.35 23.81 -3.24
N SER A 32 -11.90 23.66 -2.02
CA SER A 32 -11.66 22.48 -1.22
C SER A 32 -12.20 21.30 -2.02
N ALA A 33 -11.31 20.45 -2.51
CA ALA A 33 -11.67 19.17 -3.08
C ALA A 33 -12.56 18.46 -2.03
N SER A 34 -13.76 18.08 -2.43
CA SER A 34 -14.72 17.35 -1.60
C SER A 34 -14.08 16.01 -1.21
N SER A 35 -13.68 15.85 0.06
CA SER A 35 -13.21 14.55 0.59
C SER A 35 -14.31 13.50 0.40
N ASP A 36 -13.89 12.26 0.08
CA ASP A 36 -14.81 11.12 0.00
C ASP A 36 -15.54 10.99 1.36
N PRO A 37 -16.89 10.99 1.40
CA PRO A 37 -17.64 10.89 2.64
C PRO A 37 -17.25 9.69 3.52
N LYS A 38 -16.81 8.59 2.90
CA LYS A 38 -16.34 7.39 3.61
C LYS A 38 -14.97 7.60 4.27
N ILE A 39 -14.08 8.36 3.66
CA ILE A 39 -12.78 8.70 4.26
C ILE A 39 -13.02 9.65 5.43
N ALA A 40 -13.85 10.68 5.26
CA ALA A 40 -14.21 11.59 6.34
C ALA A 40 -14.88 10.85 7.53
N GLU A 41 -15.70 9.84 7.27
CA GLU A 41 -16.29 8.99 8.32
C GLU A 41 -15.23 8.14 9.05
N LEU A 42 -14.28 7.55 8.32
CA LEU A 42 -13.21 6.75 8.93
C LEU A 42 -12.23 7.62 9.72
N THR A 43 -11.79 8.75 9.19
CA THR A 43 -10.85 9.64 9.86
C THR A 43 -11.44 10.33 11.09
N ALA A 44 -12.76 10.47 11.18
CA ALA A 44 -13.47 10.98 12.34
C ALA A 44 -13.67 9.95 13.47
N GLN A 45 -13.37 8.68 13.26
CA GLN A 45 -13.50 7.65 14.30
C GLN A 45 -12.41 7.81 15.36
N GLU A 46 -12.80 7.66 16.63
CA GLU A 46 -11.91 7.72 17.80
C GLU A 46 -11.98 6.35 18.50
N PRO A 47 -11.03 5.44 18.25
CA PRO A 47 -11.02 4.12 18.89
C PRO A 47 -10.73 4.28 20.40
N THR A 48 -11.28 3.39 21.19
CA THR A 48 -11.15 3.40 22.64
C THR A 48 -10.14 2.40 23.19
N ASN A 49 -9.65 1.50 22.32
CA ASN A 49 -8.69 0.45 22.67
C ASN A 49 -7.84 0.05 21.44
N ALA A 50 -6.79 -0.73 21.69
CA ALA A 50 -5.84 -1.14 20.64
C ALA A 50 -6.47 -2.01 19.53
N ASP A 51 -7.47 -2.82 19.84
CA ASP A 51 -8.12 -3.69 18.85
C ASP A 51 -8.97 -2.84 17.89
N GLU A 52 -9.75 -1.89 18.41
CA GLU A 52 -10.49 -0.93 17.58
C GLU A 52 -9.56 -0.05 16.75
N ALA A 53 -8.42 0.35 17.32
CA ALA A 53 -7.40 1.12 16.60
C ALA A 53 -6.79 0.32 15.45
N ALA A 54 -6.48 -0.96 15.66
CA ALA A 54 -5.95 -1.85 14.64
C ALA A 54 -6.96 -2.08 13.50
N GLU A 55 -8.26 -2.26 13.84
CA GLU A 55 -9.31 -2.41 12.84
C GLU A 55 -9.49 -1.13 12.01
N LEU A 56 -9.49 0.04 12.66
CA LEU A 56 -9.56 1.32 11.97
C LEU A 56 -8.34 1.55 11.08
N TYR A 57 -7.14 1.22 11.58
CA TYR A 57 -5.90 1.29 10.83
C TYR A 57 -5.99 0.46 9.54
N ALA A 58 -6.40 -0.80 9.64
CA ALA A 58 -6.58 -1.68 8.48
C ALA A 58 -7.59 -1.13 7.45
N LYS A 59 -8.72 -0.54 7.92
CA LYS A 59 -9.71 0.09 7.03
C LYS A 59 -9.15 1.32 6.31
N LEU A 60 -8.37 2.13 6.99
CA LEU A 60 -7.71 3.31 6.41
C LEU A 60 -6.67 2.90 5.36
N MET A 61 -5.82 1.93 5.68
CA MET A 61 -4.84 1.36 4.75
C MET A 61 -5.49 0.78 3.50
N LYS A 62 -6.62 0.06 3.67
CA LYS A 62 -7.39 -0.44 2.52
C LYS A 62 -7.89 0.70 1.65
N LYS A 63 -8.36 1.80 2.24
CA LYS A 63 -8.82 2.97 1.47
C LYS A 63 -7.71 3.65 0.70
N GLU A 64 -6.52 3.75 1.27
CA GLU A 64 -5.34 4.25 0.57
C GLU A 64 -5.00 3.39 -0.64
N ASN A 65 -4.96 2.07 -0.46
CA ASN A 65 -4.76 1.13 -1.57
C ASN A 65 -5.86 1.23 -2.64
N ASP A 66 -7.13 1.38 -2.24
CA ASP A 66 -8.25 1.56 -3.17
C ASP A 66 -8.06 2.84 -4.04
N ILE A 67 -7.54 3.93 -3.46
CA ILE A 67 -7.23 5.18 -4.19
C ILE A 67 -6.11 4.95 -5.20
N LEU A 68 -5.00 4.38 -4.77
CA LEU A 68 -3.83 4.13 -5.60
C LEU A 68 -4.13 3.15 -6.75
N SER A 69 -5.01 2.18 -6.51
CA SER A 69 -5.44 1.20 -7.52
C SER A 69 -6.61 1.65 -8.41
N SER A 70 -7.24 2.78 -8.11
CA SER A 70 -8.42 3.26 -8.86
C SER A 70 -8.12 3.63 -10.31
N ASP A 71 -6.90 4.11 -10.61
CA ASP A 71 -6.39 4.39 -11.95
C ASP A 71 -4.89 4.10 -11.99
N ASN A 72 -4.57 2.83 -12.20
CA ASN A 72 -3.21 2.32 -12.17
C ASN A 72 -2.27 3.04 -13.15
N ALA A 73 -2.75 3.28 -14.38
CA ALA A 73 -1.94 3.92 -15.42
C ALA A 73 -1.61 5.38 -15.07
N LEU A 74 -2.52 6.03 -14.37
CA LEU A 74 -2.34 7.43 -13.98
C LEU A 74 -1.38 7.56 -12.79
N TRP A 75 -1.52 6.71 -11.76
CA TRP A 75 -0.61 6.68 -10.63
C TRP A 75 0.81 6.21 -11.02
N GLU A 76 0.92 5.29 -11.98
CA GLU A 76 2.23 4.88 -12.53
C GLU A 76 3.01 6.07 -13.11
N LYS A 77 2.35 7.02 -13.80
CA LYS A 77 3.02 8.24 -14.27
C LYS A 77 3.58 9.07 -13.10
N VAL A 78 2.84 9.16 -11.96
CA VAL A 78 3.31 9.88 -10.76
C VAL A 78 4.55 9.20 -10.17
N PHE A 79 4.52 7.87 -10.02
CA PHE A 79 5.66 7.12 -9.48
C PHE A 79 6.89 7.18 -10.40
N ASN A 80 6.68 7.14 -11.72
CA ASN A 80 7.76 7.32 -12.69
C ASN A 80 8.35 8.74 -12.64
N ALA A 81 7.54 9.75 -12.36
CA ALA A 81 8.04 11.13 -12.17
C ALA A 81 8.82 11.25 -10.86
N ALA A 82 8.37 10.64 -9.77
CA ALA A 82 9.08 10.60 -8.49
C ALA A 82 10.49 10.01 -8.63
N ASN A 83 10.64 8.93 -9.42
CA ASN A 83 11.92 8.28 -9.69
C ASN A 83 12.91 9.15 -10.48
N LYS A 84 12.44 10.13 -11.26
CA LYS A 84 13.30 11.03 -12.05
C LYS A 84 13.89 12.16 -11.21
N ASP A 85 13.16 12.65 -10.22
CA ASP A 85 13.53 13.89 -9.52
C ASP A 85 14.25 13.66 -8.19
N SER A 86 14.49 12.40 -7.75
CA SER A 86 15.17 12.06 -6.48
C SER A 86 14.75 12.93 -5.30
N ALA A 87 13.48 13.33 -5.29
CA ALA A 87 12.92 14.11 -4.18
C ALA A 87 12.71 13.17 -3.00
N MET A 88 13.75 13.05 -2.15
CA MET A 88 13.69 12.33 -0.88
C MET A 88 12.53 12.87 -0.05
N ILE A 89 11.69 11.99 0.47
CA ILE A 89 10.79 12.37 1.55
C ILE A 89 11.67 12.58 2.77
N GLU A 90 11.65 13.78 3.32
CA GLU A 90 12.27 14.04 4.62
C GLU A 90 11.61 13.14 5.66
N ASP A 91 12.44 12.51 6.51
CA ASP A 91 11.98 11.59 7.54
C ASP A 91 10.85 12.24 8.37
N GLY A 92 9.67 11.61 8.39
CA GLY A 92 8.47 12.13 9.05
C GLY A 92 7.50 12.94 8.19
N SER A 93 7.72 13.08 6.89
CA SER A 93 6.74 13.72 6.01
C SER A 93 5.57 12.77 5.66
N ASN A 94 4.37 13.36 5.53
CA ASN A 94 3.15 12.64 5.16
C ASN A 94 3.23 12.18 3.70
N TYR A 95 2.84 10.92 3.43
CA TYR A 95 2.91 10.34 2.07
C TYR A 95 2.04 11.10 1.06
N GLY A 96 0.86 11.57 1.47
CA GLY A 96 0.03 12.41 0.60
C GLY A 96 0.68 13.73 0.24
N ASP A 97 1.45 14.35 1.15
CA ASP A 97 2.24 15.56 0.86
C ASP A 97 3.34 15.28 -0.17
N PHE A 98 3.99 14.11 -0.08
CA PHE A 98 4.95 13.67 -1.10
C PHE A 98 4.28 13.51 -2.48
N LEU A 99 3.14 12.82 -2.54
CA LEU A 99 2.40 12.64 -3.78
C LEU A 99 1.99 13.98 -4.39
N LEU A 100 1.47 14.92 -3.58
CA LEU A 100 1.10 16.27 -4.02
C LEU A 100 2.30 17.02 -4.61
N LYS A 101 3.46 16.96 -3.94
CA LYS A 101 4.70 17.60 -4.40
C LYS A 101 5.18 16.98 -5.72
N THR A 102 5.13 15.67 -5.84
CA THR A 102 5.52 14.94 -7.06
C THR A 102 4.59 15.29 -8.23
N ILE A 103 3.27 15.30 -8.00
CA ILE A 103 2.28 15.69 -9.01
C ILE A 103 2.50 17.14 -9.47
N ASP A 104 2.78 18.04 -8.55
CA ASP A 104 3.05 19.45 -8.88
C ASP A 104 4.36 19.61 -9.66
N GLY A 105 5.40 18.84 -9.33
CA GLY A 105 6.67 18.83 -10.05
C GLY A 105 6.53 18.32 -11.49
N ALA A 106 5.71 17.32 -11.69
CA ALA A 106 5.46 16.68 -12.99
C ALA A 106 4.21 17.20 -13.72
N LYS A 107 3.64 18.33 -13.31
CA LYS A 107 2.33 18.82 -13.79
C LYS A 107 2.21 18.91 -15.31
N ASP A 108 3.31 19.15 -16.01
CA ASP A 108 3.36 19.30 -17.47
C ASP A 108 3.22 17.93 -18.20
N GLU A 109 3.31 16.81 -17.47
CA GLU A 109 3.12 15.45 -17.98
C GLU A 109 1.62 15.00 -17.92
N PHE A 110 0.75 15.80 -17.31
CA PHE A 110 -0.66 15.47 -17.07
C PHE A 110 -1.63 16.47 -17.72
N THR A 111 -2.79 15.98 -18.13
CA THR A 111 -3.92 16.83 -18.49
C THR A 111 -4.54 17.50 -17.27
N ALA A 112 -5.36 18.53 -17.47
CA ALA A 112 -6.05 19.21 -16.37
C ALA A 112 -6.98 18.29 -15.56
N ASP A 113 -7.65 17.34 -16.22
CA ASP A 113 -8.55 16.39 -15.58
C ASP A 113 -7.74 15.32 -14.80
N GLU A 114 -6.61 14.82 -15.35
CA GLU A 114 -5.71 13.93 -14.66
C GLU A 114 -5.13 14.60 -13.41
N LEU A 115 -4.66 15.84 -13.51
CA LEU A 115 -4.17 16.61 -12.34
C LEU A 115 -5.23 16.77 -11.26
N LYS A 116 -6.47 17.03 -11.64
CA LYS A 116 -7.59 17.16 -10.69
C LYS A 116 -7.83 15.83 -9.95
N THR A 117 -7.86 14.72 -10.69
CA THR A 117 -8.05 13.37 -10.13
C THR A 117 -6.90 12.99 -9.19
N LEU A 118 -5.66 13.16 -9.63
CA LEU A 118 -4.46 12.86 -8.85
C LEU A 118 -4.36 13.68 -7.57
N LYS A 119 -4.59 15.00 -7.66
CA LYS A 119 -4.54 15.87 -6.48
C LYS A 119 -5.65 15.54 -5.48
N ALA A 120 -6.85 15.20 -5.96
CA ALA A 120 -7.92 14.76 -5.07
C ALA A 120 -7.56 13.45 -4.35
N GLY A 121 -7.01 12.47 -5.06
CA GLY A 121 -6.54 11.22 -4.47
C GLY A 121 -5.39 11.43 -3.47
N ALA A 122 -4.38 12.21 -3.84
CA ALA A 122 -3.26 12.52 -2.95
C ALA A 122 -3.69 13.29 -1.69
N GLN A 123 -4.69 14.18 -1.79
CA GLN A 123 -5.25 14.86 -0.63
C GLN A 123 -6.00 13.90 0.30
N GLN A 124 -6.73 12.94 -0.25
CA GLN A 124 -7.40 11.90 0.52
C GLN A 124 -6.39 10.99 1.22
N ILE A 125 -5.29 10.60 0.54
CA ILE A 125 -4.19 9.85 1.13
C ILE A 125 -3.57 10.64 2.28
N LYS A 126 -3.37 11.95 2.12
CA LYS A 126 -2.88 12.81 3.21
C LYS A 126 -3.77 12.75 4.45
N GLU A 127 -5.09 12.85 4.29
CA GLU A 127 -6.03 12.77 5.41
C GLU A 127 -5.99 11.40 6.10
N ILE A 128 -5.85 10.32 5.32
CA ILE A 128 -5.68 8.96 5.83
C ILE A 128 -4.38 8.86 6.63
N GLU A 129 -3.27 9.30 6.08
CA GLU A 129 -1.95 9.27 6.69
C GLU A 129 -1.88 10.07 8.00
N ASP A 130 -2.48 11.27 8.06
CA ASP A 130 -2.58 12.07 9.27
C ASP A 130 -3.32 11.30 10.38
N LYS A 131 -4.37 10.54 10.04
CA LYS A 131 -5.09 9.70 11.01
C LYS A 131 -4.29 8.47 11.42
N LEU A 132 -3.61 7.79 10.48
CA LEU A 132 -2.74 6.66 10.78
C LEU A 132 -1.63 7.04 11.75
N GLU A 133 -0.99 8.19 11.53
CA GLU A 133 0.03 8.72 12.46
C GLU A 133 -0.52 8.99 13.86
N SER A 134 -1.74 9.53 13.93
CA SER A 134 -2.42 9.76 15.22
C SER A 134 -2.70 8.43 15.94
N LEU A 135 -3.18 7.42 15.21
CA LEU A 135 -3.45 6.09 15.76
C LEU A 135 -2.16 5.42 16.29
N GLU A 136 -1.06 5.50 15.54
CA GLU A 136 0.22 4.94 15.97
C GLU A 136 0.79 5.63 17.22
N LYS A 137 0.55 6.94 17.38
CA LYS A 137 0.97 7.68 18.57
C LYS A 137 0.14 7.32 19.80
N GLU A 138 -1.16 7.15 19.64
CA GLU A 138 -2.08 6.85 20.74
C GLU A 138 -2.08 5.35 21.11
N PHE A 139 -1.98 4.47 20.11
CA PHE A 139 -1.98 3.02 20.25
C PHE A 139 -0.73 2.41 19.58
N PRO A 140 0.46 2.52 20.19
CA PRO A 140 1.68 2.01 19.59
C PRO A 140 1.57 0.53 19.21
N GLY A 141 1.81 0.22 17.93
CA GLY A 141 1.69 -1.13 17.39
C GLY A 141 0.34 -1.51 16.80
N CYS A 142 -0.65 -0.60 16.74
CA CYS A 142 -1.94 -0.88 16.11
C CYS A 142 -1.81 -1.23 14.62
N GLY A 143 -0.79 -0.73 13.92
CA GLY A 143 -0.46 -1.12 12.55
C GLY A 143 0.20 -2.50 12.42
N SER A 144 0.54 -3.16 13.55
CA SER A 144 1.26 -4.46 13.57
C SER A 144 0.42 -5.62 14.09
N THR A 145 -0.83 -5.38 14.49
CA THR A 145 -1.71 -6.42 15.06
C THR A 145 -2.74 -6.89 14.01
N PRO A 146 -2.89 -8.21 13.80
CA PRO A 146 -4.01 -8.71 13.03
C PRO A 146 -5.30 -8.52 13.85
N SER A 147 -6.27 -7.78 13.32
CA SER A 147 -7.62 -7.71 13.88
C SER A 147 -8.25 -9.10 13.85
N ALA A 148 -8.55 -9.65 15.04
CA ALA A 148 -9.33 -10.85 15.19
C ALA A 148 -10.82 -10.45 15.18
N GLY A 149 -11.49 -10.62 14.04
CA GLY A 149 -12.95 -10.58 14.05
C GLY A 149 -13.60 -9.90 12.86
N GLU A 150 -14.18 -10.66 12.10
CA GLU A 150 -15.43 -10.71 11.32
C GLU A 150 -15.22 -11.09 9.86
N SER A 151 -15.79 -12.27 9.56
CA SER A 151 -15.98 -12.78 8.21
C SER A 151 -16.94 -11.88 7.44
N VAL A 152 -16.44 -11.11 6.50
CA VAL A 152 -17.24 -10.49 5.46
C VAL A 152 -17.15 -11.34 4.20
N ASP A 153 -18.34 -11.71 3.74
CA ASP A 153 -18.66 -12.55 2.60
C ASP A 153 -17.81 -12.17 1.36
N ALA A 154 -17.04 -13.15 0.89
CA ALA A 154 -16.21 -13.03 -0.32
C ALA A 154 -17.11 -13.10 -1.56
N SER A 155 -17.76 -12.00 -1.88
CA SER A 155 -18.44 -11.81 -3.15
C SER A 155 -18.14 -10.42 -3.69
N THR A 156 -17.40 -10.38 -4.77
CA THR A 156 -17.22 -9.24 -5.66
C THR A 156 -16.05 -8.30 -5.38
N ALA A 157 -14.85 -8.70 -5.75
CA ALA A 157 -13.88 -7.82 -6.38
C ALA A 157 -12.91 -8.65 -7.23
N GLY A 158 -13.43 -9.18 -8.34
CA GLY A 158 -12.57 -9.57 -9.45
C GLY A 158 -12.08 -8.29 -10.12
N MET A 159 -10.85 -7.88 -9.85
CA MET A 159 -10.11 -6.98 -10.71
C MET A 159 -8.94 -7.76 -11.30
N THR A 160 -9.17 -8.26 -12.48
CA THR A 160 -8.16 -8.79 -13.37
C THR A 160 -7.19 -7.67 -13.73
N ALA A 161 -6.00 -7.66 -13.13
CA ALA A 161 -4.84 -7.17 -13.84
C ALA A 161 -4.78 -7.97 -15.16
N GLY A 162 -4.78 -7.28 -16.30
CA GLY A 162 -4.94 -7.89 -17.61
C GLY A 162 -3.89 -8.97 -17.89
N ALA A 163 -4.23 -10.18 -17.53
CA ALA A 163 -3.61 -11.37 -18.01
C ALA A 163 -4.74 -12.20 -18.63
N ASN A 164 -4.74 -12.33 -19.95
CA ASN A 164 -5.46 -13.38 -20.62
C ASN A 164 -5.15 -14.71 -19.91
N ALA A 165 -6.17 -15.29 -19.28
CA ALA A 165 -6.09 -16.62 -18.73
C ALA A 165 -5.98 -17.62 -19.87
N SER A 166 -4.76 -17.87 -20.31
CA SER A 166 -4.34 -19.14 -20.89
C SER A 166 -3.52 -19.84 -19.80
N SER A 167 -3.72 -21.12 -19.61
CA SER A 167 -3.07 -22.00 -18.65
C SER A 167 -1.57 -22.24 -18.95
N GLU A 168 -0.82 -21.18 -19.21
CA GLU A 168 0.64 -21.19 -19.27
C GLU A 168 1.15 -20.63 -17.95
N GLU A 169 1.97 -21.42 -17.25
CA GLU A 169 2.67 -21.02 -16.04
C GLU A 169 3.46 -19.74 -16.31
N THR A 170 3.04 -18.62 -15.75
CA THR A 170 3.72 -17.33 -15.95
C THR A 170 4.97 -17.31 -15.10
N LYS A 171 6.15 -17.33 -15.73
CA LYS A 171 7.42 -17.23 -15.02
C LYS A 171 7.72 -15.81 -14.61
N PHE A 172 8.28 -15.67 -13.40
CA PHE A 172 8.90 -14.41 -13.01
C PHE A 172 10.11 -14.13 -13.94
N PRO A 173 10.30 -12.89 -14.41
CA PRO A 173 11.41 -12.56 -15.29
C PRO A 173 12.77 -12.93 -14.69
N SER A 174 13.62 -13.61 -15.44
CA SER A 174 14.96 -13.94 -14.99
C SER A 174 15.82 -12.70 -14.80
N PHE A 175 16.68 -12.72 -13.77
CA PHE A 175 17.55 -11.59 -13.49
C PHE A 175 18.93 -12.01 -12.97
N LYS A 176 19.88 -11.09 -13.16
CA LYS A 176 21.15 -11.02 -12.43
C LYS A 176 21.20 -9.68 -11.72
N GLY A 177 21.44 -9.72 -10.43
CA GLY A 177 21.45 -8.53 -9.59
C GLY A 177 22.42 -8.69 -8.42
N LYS A 178 22.23 -7.86 -7.42
CA LYS A 178 23.01 -7.89 -6.17
C LYS A 178 22.07 -7.72 -4.98
N ASP A 179 22.50 -8.22 -3.82
CA ASP A 179 21.90 -7.78 -2.58
C ASP A 179 22.40 -6.36 -2.20
N LEU A 180 21.83 -5.81 -1.12
CA LEU A 180 22.20 -4.45 -0.69
C LEU A 180 23.63 -4.38 -0.13
N ASP A 181 24.29 -5.52 0.14
CA ASP A 181 25.68 -5.61 0.56
C ASP A 181 26.65 -5.77 -0.64
N GLY A 182 26.12 -5.92 -1.85
CA GLY A 182 26.87 -6.01 -3.09
C GLY A 182 27.20 -7.43 -3.53
N ASN A 183 26.70 -8.46 -2.86
CA ASN A 183 26.87 -9.84 -3.26
C ASN A 183 26.00 -10.16 -4.48
N ASP A 184 26.54 -10.96 -5.40
CA ASP A 184 25.80 -11.33 -6.61
C ASP A 184 24.61 -12.25 -6.29
N VAL A 185 23.48 -11.98 -6.95
CA VAL A 185 22.25 -12.76 -6.84
C VAL A 185 21.72 -13.00 -8.25
N ASN A 186 21.26 -14.22 -8.53
CA ASN A 186 20.57 -14.54 -9.76
C ASN A 186 19.28 -15.31 -9.46
N SER A 187 18.29 -15.14 -10.34
CA SER A 187 16.95 -15.73 -10.19
C SER A 187 16.97 -17.25 -10.11
N ASP A 188 17.79 -17.92 -10.95
CA ASP A 188 17.77 -19.37 -11.07
C ASP A 188 18.22 -20.03 -9.74
N GLU A 189 19.29 -19.50 -9.13
CA GLU A 189 19.73 -19.99 -7.84
C GLU A 189 18.81 -19.56 -6.70
N LEU A 190 18.25 -18.35 -6.77
CA LEU A 190 17.37 -17.82 -5.76
C LEU A 190 16.10 -18.67 -5.61
N PHE A 191 15.50 -19.07 -6.73
CA PHE A 191 14.28 -19.86 -6.73
C PHE A 191 14.56 -21.35 -6.51
N SER A 192 15.50 -21.94 -7.25
CA SER A 192 15.73 -23.39 -7.22
C SER A 192 16.24 -23.93 -5.87
N LYS A 193 16.81 -23.07 -5.02
CA LYS A 193 17.26 -23.43 -3.67
C LYS A 193 16.16 -23.41 -2.62
N ASN A 194 14.96 -22.90 -2.97
CA ASN A 194 13.86 -22.72 -2.04
C ASN A 194 12.57 -23.30 -2.63
N LYS A 195 11.78 -24.00 -1.82
CA LYS A 195 10.46 -24.52 -2.21
C LYS A 195 9.50 -23.38 -2.62
N VAL A 196 9.64 -22.24 -1.95
CA VAL A 196 8.85 -21.04 -2.19
C VAL A 196 9.67 -19.80 -1.91
N THR A 197 9.55 -18.78 -2.74
CA THR A 197 10.07 -17.44 -2.52
C THR A 197 8.91 -16.44 -2.53
N VAL A 198 8.72 -15.74 -1.42
CA VAL A 198 7.80 -14.60 -1.32
C VAL A 198 8.58 -13.35 -1.68
N MET A 199 8.27 -12.75 -2.83
CA MET A 199 8.97 -11.58 -3.34
C MET A 199 8.11 -10.34 -3.12
N ASN A 200 8.56 -9.46 -2.22
CA ASN A 200 7.86 -8.23 -1.84
C ASN A 200 8.51 -7.02 -2.51
N PHE A 201 7.70 -6.22 -3.20
CA PHE A 201 8.11 -4.98 -3.85
C PHE A 201 7.68 -3.80 -2.99
N TRP A 202 8.63 -2.93 -2.69
CA TRP A 202 8.45 -1.82 -1.77
C TRP A 202 9.33 -0.62 -2.15
N PHE A 203 9.16 0.51 -1.47
CA PHE A 203 10.13 1.60 -1.53
C PHE A 203 10.22 2.32 -0.17
N THR A 204 11.32 3.01 0.05
CA THR A 204 11.76 3.51 1.36
C THR A 204 10.77 4.49 2.00
N THR A 205 10.03 5.23 1.20
CA THR A 205 9.10 6.27 1.64
C THR A 205 7.63 5.84 1.59
N CYS A 206 7.36 4.58 1.23
CA CYS A 206 6.03 3.99 1.24
C CYS A 206 5.68 3.56 2.67
N LYS A 207 4.88 4.34 3.39
CA LYS A 207 4.49 4.02 4.78
C LYS A 207 3.87 2.63 4.94
N PRO A 208 2.85 2.22 4.13
CA PRO A 208 2.30 0.87 4.22
C PRO A 208 3.37 -0.22 4.02
N CYS A 209 4.30 0.00 3.06
CA CYS A 209 5.38 -0.95 2.84
C CYS A 209 6.30 -1.07 4.05
N VAL A 210 6.72 0.07 4.61
CA VAL A 210 7.57 0.11 5.81
C VAL A 210 6.83 -0.45 7.03
N GLY A 211 5.51 -0.27 7.09
CA GLY A 211 4.65 -0.82 8.14
C GLY A 211 4.70 -2.35 8.20
N GLU A 212 4.63 -3.03 7.05
CA GLU A 212 4.57 -4.51 6.99
C GLU A 212 5.92 -5.23 7.12
N LEU A 213 7.06 -4.52 7.07
CA LEU A 213 8.39 -5.14 7.07
C LEU A 213 8.61 -6.09 8.26
N GLY A 214 8.08 -5.76 9.42
CA GLY A 214 8.14 -6.62 10.61
C GLY A 214 7.32 -7.91 10.47
N ASP A 215 6.21 -7.88 9.75
CA ASP A 215 5.37 -9.05 9.50
C ASP A 215 6.01 -9.93 8.41
N LEU A 216 6.62 -9.33 7.39
CA LEU A 216 7.44 -10.03 6.42
C LEU A 216 8.65 -10.72 7.08
N GLU A 217 9.27 -10.12 8.09
CA GLU A 217 10.36 -10.75 8.85
C GLU A 217 9.87 -11.97 9.67
N LYS A 218 8.68 -11.90 10.27
CA LYS A 218 8.05 -13.05 10.93
C LYS A 218 7.78 -14.16 9.91
N LEU A 219 7.17 -13.80 8.77
CA LEU A 219 6.91 -14.73 7.68
C LEU A 219 8.20 -15.39 7.16
N ASN A 220 9.29 -14.62 7.02
CA ASN A 220 10.58 -15.16 6.59
C ASN A 220 11.10 -16.25 7.54
N LYS A 221 10.94 -16.05 8.85
CA LYS A 221 11.32 -17.07 9.85
C LYS A 221 10.46 -18.32 9.76
N GLU A 222 9.15 -18.15 9.57
CA GLU A 222 8.22 -19.27 9.37
C GLU A 222 8.54 -20.06 8.09
N LEU A 223 8.86 -19.34 7.00
CA LEU A 223 9.22 -19.97 5.72
C LEU A 223 10.55 -20.70 5.77
N ALA A 224 11.52 -20.19 6.51
CA ALA A 224 12.82 -20.86 6.66
C ALA A 224 12.68 -22.30 7.21
N GLU A 225 11.72 -22.53 8.11
CA GLU A 225 11.40 -23.86 8.66
C GLU A 225 10.77 -24.79 7.59
N LYS A 226 10.13 -24.21 6.56
CA LYS A 226 9.47 -24.94 5.47
C LYS A 226 10.32 -25.04 4.20
N GLY A 227 11.55 -24.52 4.22
CA GLY A 227 12.45 -24.48 3.06
C GLY A 227 12.12 -23.35 2.07
N GLY A 228 11.53 -22.27 2.55
CA GLY A 228 11.22 -21.06 1.78
C GLY A 228 11.93 -19.81 2.31
N GLN A 229 11.68 -18.67 1.69
CA GLN A 229 12.26 -17.39 2.07
C GLN A 229 11.35 -16.21 1.68
N VAL A 230 11.59 -15.06 2.31
CA VAL A 230 11.15 -13.75 1.81
C VAL A 230 12.32 -13.05 1.12
N VAL A 231 12.04 -12.33 0.04
CA VAL A 231 13.01 -11.47 -0.65
C VAL A 231 12.35 -10.12 -0.92
N GLY A 232 12.99 -9.04 -0.50
CA GLY A 232 12.57 -7.67 -0.80
C GLY A 232 13.20 -7.14 -2.08
N VAL A 233 12.46 -6.36 -2.84
CA VAL A 233 12.95 -5.56 -3.96
C VAL A 233 12.51 -4.12 -3.70
N ASN A 234 13.44 -3.24 -3.35
CA ASN A 234 13.13 -1.83 -3.24
C ASN A 234 13.27 -1.17 -4.62
N SER A 235 12.16 -0.62 -5.15
CA SER A 235 12.14 -0.04 -6.50
C SER A 235 13.08 1.15 -6.67
N PHE A 236 13.42 1.88 -5.59
CA PHE A 236 14.36 3.00 -5.64
C PHE A 236 15.82 2.54 -5.68
N THR A 237 16.13 1.32 -5.26
CA THR A 237 17.51 0.79 -5.29
C THR A 237 17.91 0.19 -6.63
N LEU A 238 17.02 0.18 -7.63
CA LEU A 238 17.35 -0.27 -8.98
C LEU A 238 18.60 0.44 -9.51
N ASP A 239 19.33 -0.23 -10.39
CA ASP A 239 20.63 0.21 -10.91
C ASP A 239 21.75 0.35 -9.87
N GLY A 240 21.50 0.02 -8.61
CA GLY A 240 22.47 0.12 -7.53
C GLY A 240 22.68 1.54 -7.05
N ASN A 241 21.63 2.36 -7.02
CA ASN A 241 21.68 3.72 -6.47
C ASN A 241 22.17 3.66 -5.01
N LYS A 242 23.35 4.21 -4.75
CA LYS A 242 24.03 4.10 -3.45
C LYS A 242 23.32 4.88 -2.34
N GLY A 243 22.70 6.01 -2.66
CA GLY A 243 21.91 6.79 -1.70
C GLY A 243 20.70 5.97 -1.24
N GLU A 244 19.90 5.53 -2.19
CA GLU A 244 18.71 4.73 -1.93
C GLU A 244 19.01 3.39 -1.23
N ILE A 245 20.15 2.76 -1.56
CA ILE A 245 20.61 1.55 -0.85
C ILE A 245 20.93 1.87 0.63
N ALA A 246 21.55 3.01 0.90
CA ALA A 246 21.87 3.40 2.27
C ALA A 246 20.58 3.67 3.07
N ASP A 247 19.62 4.36 2.49
CA ASP A 247 18.34 4.67 3.11
C ASP A 247 17.50 3.40 3.32
N ALA A 248 17.45 2.52 2.33
CA ALA A 248 16.79 1.22 2.46
C ALA A 248 17.40 0.39 3.61
N LYS A 249 18.73 0.32 3.71
CA LYS A 249 19.42 -0.38 4.80
C LYS A 249 19.11 0.21 6.17
N ASP A 250 19.01 1.51 6.29
CA ASP A 250 18.65 2.19 7.54
C ASP A 250 17.22 1.82 7.98
N VAL A 251 16.24 1.89 7.06
CA VAL A 251 14.86 1.48 7.32
C VAL A 251 14.79 0.01 7.72
N LEU A 252 15.40 -0.90 6.95
CA LEU A 252 15.41 -2.34 7.23
C LEU A 252 16.02 -2.64 8.59
N SER A 253 17.13 -1.98 8.95
CA SER A 253 17.78 -2.11 10.25
C SER A 253 16.88 -1.66 11.39
N LYS A 254 16.23 -0.48 11.27
CA LYS A 254 15.29 0.04 12.26
C LYS A 254 14.08 -0.88 12.46
N LYS A 255 13.64 -1.58 11.42
CA LYS A 255 12.53 -2.54 11.46
C LYS A 255 12.96 -3.96 11.84
N GLY A 256 14.27 -4.21 12.07
CA GLY A 256 14.80 -5.52 12.47
C GLY A 256 14.71 -6.58 11.37
N VAL A 257 14.69 -6.16 10.10
CA VAL A 257 14.62 -7.05 8.94
C VAL A 257 15.95 -7.72 8.69
N THR A 258 15.92 -9.05 8.53
CA THR A 258 17.11 -9.88 8.24
C THR A 258 17.02 -10.62 6.91
N TYR A 259 15.84 -10.70 6.30
CA TYR A 259 15.69 -11.31 4.99
C TYR A 259 16.36 -10.49 3.89
N LYS A 260 16.73 -11.19 2.82
CA LYS A 260 17.49 -10.60 1.71
C LYS A 260 16.69 -9.56 0.98
N ASN A 261 17.28 -8.36 0.78
CA ASN A 261 16.78 -7.35 -0.14
C ASN A 261 17.76 -7.23 -1.31
N ILE A 262 17.22 -7.14 -2.53
CA ILE A 262 17.99 -7.21 -3.78
C ILE A 262 17.65 -6.05 -4.71
N TRP A 263 18.56 -5.78 -5.64
CA TRP A 263 18.34 -4.89 -6.76
C TRP A 263 18.94 -5.48 -8.05
N PHE A 264 18.44 -5.03 -9.17
CA PHE A 264 18.89 -5.38 -10.52
C PHE A 264 18.78 -4.18 -11.43
N LYS A 265 19.21 -4.30 -12.69
CA LYS A 265 19.15 -3.21 -13.65
C LYS A 265 17.72 -2.89 -14.04
N SER A 266 17.38 -1.59 -14.09
CA SER A 266 16.04 -1.09 -14.45
C SER A 266 15.67 -1.43 -15.92
N ASP A 267 16.66 -1.54 -16.81
CA ASP A 267 16.47 -1.92 -18.21
C ASP A 267 16.38 -3.43 -18.44
N SER A 268 16.64 -4.27 -17.42
CA SER A 268 16.42 -5.72 -17.46
C SER A 268 14.93 -6.07 -17.51
N ASP A 269 14.60 -7.31 -17.87
CA ASP A 269 13.20 -7.76 -17.90
C ASP A 269 12.56 -7.70 -16.49
N ALA A 270 13.31 -8.06 -15.43
CA ALA A 270 12.85 -7.91 -14.04
C ALA A 270 12.76 -6.43 -13.61
N GLY A 271 13.66 -5.56 -14.11
CA GLY A 271 13.57 -4.13 -13.88
C GLY A 271 12.33 -3.51 -14.52
N LYS A 272 12.04 -3.85 -15.75
CA LYS A 272 10.81 -3.45 -16.44
C LYS A 272 9.56 -4.00 -15.75
N PHE A 273 9.60 -5.27 -15.30
CA PHE A 273 8.53 -5.84 -14.49
C PHE A 273 8.28 -5.01 -13.23
N THR A 274 9.34 -4.66 -12.48
CA THR A 274 9.24 -3.82 -11.28
C THR A 274 8.72 -2.42 -11.60
N SER A 275 9.16 -1.82 -12.70
CA SER A 275 8.70 -0.49 -13.13
C SER A 275 7.24 -0.46 -13.60
N ASN A 276 6.70 -1.63 -13.97
CA ASN A 276 5.28 -1.78 -14.37
C ASN A 276 4.36 -2.12 -13.18
N LEU A 277 4.88 -2.19 -11.96
CA LEU A 277 4.05 -2.33 -10.77
C LEU A 277 3.39 -0.98 -10.46
N PHE A 278 2.08 -0.99 -10.41
CA PHE A 278 1.26 0.21 -10.24
C PHE A 278 0.85 0.49 -8.80
N SER A 279 1.12 -0.43 -7.88
CA SER A 279 0.76 -0.29 -6.47
C SER A 279 1.84 -0.87 -5.58
N PHE A 280 2.04 -0.26 -4.42
CA PHE A 280 2.99 -0.72 -3.41
C PHE A 280 2.35 -0.69 -2.02
N PRO A 281 2.64 -1.69 -1.15
CA PRO A 281 3.44 -2.87 -1.47
C PRO A 281 2.71 -3.84 -2.40
N THR A 282 3.46 -4.59 -3.19
CA THR A 282 2.93 -5.72 -3.96
C THR A 282 3.79 -6.95 -3.70
N THR A 283 3.16 -8.08 -3.41
CA THR A 283 3.85 -9.32 -3.05
C THR A 283 3.48 -10.44 -4.01
N TYR A 284 4.49 -11.08 -4.59
CA TYR A 284 4.36 -12.26 -5.44
C TYR A 284 4.84 -13.51 -4.70
N VAL A 285 4.18 -14.64 -4.93
CA VAL A 285 4.63 -15.96 -4.52
C VAL A 285 5.22 -16.66 -5.74
N ILE A 286 6.43 -17.18 -5.60
CA ILE A 286 7.19 -17.80 -6.69
C ILE A 286 7.63 -19.19 -6.24
N ASP A 287 7.35 -20.22 -7.06
CA ASP A 287 7.76 -21.60 -6.79
C ASP A 287 9.25 -21.83 -7.10
N GLN A 288 9.74 -23.02 -6.78
CA GLN A 288 11.15 -23.42 -7.04
C GLN A 288 11.54 -23.42 -8.52
N ASN A 289 10.58 -23.46 -9.44
CA ASN A 289 10.80 -23.44 -10.89
C ASN A 289 10.78 -22.00 -11.44
N GLY A 290 10.56 -20.99 -10.59
CA GLY A 290 10.43 -19.59 -10.98
C GLY A 290 9.05 -19.22 -11.54
N ASN A 291 8.04 -20.05 -11.33
CA ASN A 291 6.67 -19.74 -11.76
C ASN A 291 5.99 -18.86 -10.70
N ILE A 292 5.27 -17.85 -11.16
CA ILE A 292 4.38 -17.06 -10.30
C ILE A 292 3.16 -17.91 -9.95
N VAL A 293 2.86 -18.03 -8.67
CA VAL A 293 1.75 -18.83 -8.13
C VAL A 293 0.59 -17.91 -7.79
N GLY A 294 -0.48 -18.00 -8.59
CA GLY A 294 -1.68 -17.20 -8.41
C GLY A 294 -1.51 -15.71 -8.70
N ASP A 295 -2.47 -14.91 -8.26
CA ASP A 295 -2.45 -13.45 -8.42
C ASP A 295 -1.57 -12.80 -7.35
N PRO A 296 -0.93 -11.64 -7.63
CA PRO A 296 -0.17 -10.91 -6.62
C PRO A 296 -1.07 -10.39 -5.50
N ILE A 297 -0.53 -10.36 -4.28
CA ILE A 297 -1.14 -9.66 -3.17
C ILE A 297 -0.81 -8.18 -3.30
N VAL A 298 -1.82 -7.37 -3.60
CA VAL A 298 -1.70 -5.91 -3.70
C VAL A 298 -2.12 -5.29 -2.37
N GLY A 299 -1.25 -4.50 -1.76
CA GLY A 299 -1.41 -3.94 -0.42
C GLY A 299 -0.67 -4.72 0.65
N ALA A 300 -0.62 -4.14 1.86
CA ALA A 300 0.15 -4.67 2.97
C ALA A 300 -0.42 -6.02 3.48
N ILE A 301 0.47 -6.97 3.75
CA ILE A 301 0.12 -8.30 4.29
C ILE A 301 -0.25 -8.30 5.77
N SER A 302 -0.22 -7.14 6.42
CA SER A 302 -0.53 -7.01 7.85
C SER A 302 -1.99 -7.27 8.18
N SER A 303 -2.91 -7.20 7.19
CA SER A 303 -4.30 -7.59 7.40
C SER A 303 -4.47 -9.12 7.40
N ALA A 304 -5.38 -9.63 8.23
CA ALA A 304 -5.66 -11.06 8.31
C ALA A 304 -6.13 -11.65 6.96
N GLU A 305 -6.87 -10.86 6.17
CA GLU A 305 -7.35 -11.25 4.84
C GLU A 305 -6.18 -11.43 3.86
N GLN A 306 -5.31 -10.42 3.75
CA GLN A 306 -4.14 -10.47 2.87
C GLN A 306 -3.17 -11.56 3.30
N ARG A 307 -2.96 -11.73 4.61
CA ARG A 307 -2.12 -12.81 5.14
C ARG A 307 -2.69 -14.19 4.81
N ALA A 308 -3.99 -14.42 4.97
CA ALA A 308 -4.62 -15.69 4.63
C ALA A 308 -4.57 -15.98 3.12
N ALA A 309 -4.73 -14.96 2.28
CA ALA A 309 -4.56 -15.10 0.84
C ALA A 309 -3.12 -15.47 0.48
N LEU A 310 -2.13 -14.81 1.08
CA LEU A 310 -0.72 -15.10 0.89
C LEU A 310 -0.36 -16.52 1.37
N ASP A 311 -0.82 -16.93 2.54
CA ASP A 311 -0.56 -18.27 3.10
C ASP A 311 -1.09 -19.38 2.17
N LYS A 312 -2.27 -19.19 1.56
CA LYS A 312 -2.82 -20.11 0.57
C LYS A 312 -1.91 -20.26 -0.66
N LEU A 313 -1.37 -19.16 -1.18
CA LEU A 313 -0.45 -19.20 -2.33
C LEU A 313 0.89 -19.87 -1.96
N ILE A 314 1.38 -19.61 -0.74
CA ILE A 314 2.58 -20.26 -0.20
C ILE A 314 2.39 -21.78 -0.12
N ASP A 315 1.28 -22.25 0.45
CA ASP A 315 0.97 -23.67 0.55
C ASP A 315 0.88 -24.32 -0.85
N GLN A 316 0.29 -23.62 -1.82
CA GLN A 316 0.23 -24.06 -3.20
C GLN A 316 1.64 -24.17 -3.84
N ALA A 317 2.49 -23.17 -3.64
CA ALA A 317 3.87 -23.19 -4.16
C ALA A 317 4.69 -24.34 -3.57
N ILE A 318 4.55 -24.59 -2.25
CA ILE A 318 5.22 -25.71 -1.57
C ILE A 318 4.71 -27.05 -2.12
N ALA A 319 3.39 -27.21 -2.31
CA ALA A 319 2.84 -28.42 -2.88
C ALA A 319 3.33 -28.68 -4.31
N ASN A 320 3.53 -27.64 -5.14
CA ASN A 320 4.12 -27.75 -6.47
C ASN A 320 5.59 -28.26 -6.41
N SER A 321 6.32 -27.94 -5.33
CA SER A 321 7.71 -28.36 -5.17
C SER A 321 7.89 -29.86 -4.84
N GLU A 322 6.82 -30.55 -4.47
CA GLU A 322 6.84 -31.95 -4.04
C GLU A 322 6.38 -32.90 -5.18
N GLN A 323 6.04 -32.37 -6.35
CA GLN A 323 5.67 -33.13 -7.55
C GLN A 323 6.87 -33.30 -8.49
#